data_242e8e5aad0f4fd3e0aa04853e90e2bf
#
_entry.id   242e8e5aad0f4fd3e0aa04853e90e2bf
#
_cell.length_a   1.000
_cell.length_b   1.000
_cell.length_c   1.000
_cell.angle_alpha   90.00
_cell.angle_beta   90.00
_cell.angle_gamma   90.00
#
_symmetry.space_group_name_H-M   'P 1'
#
loop_
_entity.id
_entity.type
_entity.pdbx_description
1 polymer ?
#
loop_
_entity_poly.entity_id
_entity_poly.type
_entity_poly.pdbx_seq_one_letter_code
_entity_poly.pdbx_strand_id
1 'polypeptide(L)'
;MPSPSAGSRRQFLHHLLTGGAVAAGLSGWWNRALVGQAQPPIALPDPPPDRGALRIIAISDLNNGYGETDYRTEVHQAIALIRHWQPDLVICGGDMVAGQKLGLTPAQFQAMWAGFDRAVFQPIQQAGIPFAFTFGNHDASNIRLADRTFKYAIDRAAANRYWQDHRSQLRLNWVDDRDFPFFYAVRQGDAFLLSWDASGPAIDPAQLARAEQLLTSEAGRSARHRLVLGHLPLYAVSPERNAPGHVLPNTAAMLALFERSRVSAYITGHHHAYFPARQGSIDLLHLGCLGGGARSWLGSNARPIRTLTVIDVPRDHPDLRYSSYQLNPLLAVTNDRLPARISGFNGQLMRRDQAQFGP
;
A
#
# COMPACT_ATOMS: atom_id res chain seq x y z
N MET A 1 13.95 -64.82 -14.68
CA MET A 1 13.69 -66.03 -13.84
C MET A 1 14.45 -65.84 -12.53
N PRO A 2 13.91 -66.12 -11.35
CA PRO A 2 12.48 -66.32 -11.02
C PRO A 2 12.01 -65.45 -9.85
N SER A 3 10.73 -65.09 -9.82
CA SER A 3 9.94 -65.02 -8.59
C SER A 3 9.67 -66.45 -8.07
N PRO A 4 8.99 -66.72 -6.95
CA PRO A 4 8.06 -65.92 -6.14
C PRO A 4 8.17 -66.23 -4.61
N SER A 5 7.37 -65.67 -3.71
CA SER A 5 6.27 -66.40 -3.08
C SER A 5 5.59 -65.62 -1.95
N ALA A 6 4.33 -65.81 -1.97
CA ALA A 6 3.29 -65.36 -1.05
C ALA A 6 3.18 -66.24 0.23
N GLY A 7 2.43 -65.76 1.17
CA GLY A 7 1.84 -66.51 2.28
C GLY A 7 1.79 -65.74 3.57
N SER A 8 0.80 -65.67 4.38
CA SER A 8 -0.53 -66.23 4.45
C SER A 8 -1.20 -65.72 5.74
N ARG A 9 -2.48 -65.55 5.69
CA ARG A 9 -3.47 -65.26 6.77
C ARG A 9 -3.42 -66.27 7.93
N ARG A 10 -3.83 -65.82 9.11
CA ARG A 10 -4.86 -66.44 10.01
C ARG A 10 -4.77 -65.78 11.38
N GLN A 11 -5.81 -65.06 11.82
CA GLN A 11 -6.95 -65.47 12.66
C GLN A 11 -6.56 -66.21 13.95
N PHE A 12 -6.93 -65.62 15.09
CA PHE A 12 -7.65 -66.31 16.16
C PHE A 12 -8.49 -65.38 17.03
N LEU A 13 -9.71 -65.84 17.26
CA LEU A 13 -10.80 -65.30 18.00
C LEU A 13 -10.82 -65.84 19.45
N HIS A 14 -11.55 -65.17 20.33
CA HIS A 14 -12.27 -65.57 21.54
C HIS A 14 -11.50 -65.64 22.85
N HIS A 15 -11.95 -64.89 23.87
CA HIS A 15 -12.86 -65.39 24.88
C HIS A 15 -13.55 -64.25 25.68
N LEU A 16 -14.79 -64.53 25.95
CA LEU A 16 -15.85 -63.80 26.63
C LEU A 16 -15.84 -63.99 28.17
N LEU A 17 -16.54 -63.03 28.86
CA LEU A 17 -17.31 -63.15 30.10
C LEU A 17 -16.51 -63.00 31.39
N THR A 18 -16.89 -62.22 32.38
CA THR A 18 -18.12 -61.82 33.03
C THR A 18 -17.82 -60.95 34.24
N GLY A 19 -18.69 -60.07 34.61
CA GLY A 19 -19.05 -59.85 35.99
C GLY A 19 -18.78 -58.49 36.63
N GLY A 20 -19.85 -57.78 36.98
CA GLY A 20 -19.93 -56.99 38.18
C GLY A 20 -20.17 -55.49 38.03
N ALA A 21 -21.40 -55.12 38.07
CA ALA A 21 -21.83 -53.73 38.28
C ALA A 21 -21.46 -53.20 39.67
N VAL A 22 -20.88 -51.98 39.72
CA VAL A 22 -21.14 -51.06 40.85
C VAL A 22 -21.30 -49.67 40.22
N ALA A 23 -22.54 -49.19 40.25
CA ALA A 23 -22.85 -47.80 39.97
C ALA A 23 -22.60 -46.97 41.23
N ALA A 24 -21.86 -45.89 41.10
CA ALA A 24 -22.07 -44.67 41.91
C ALA A 24 -21.13 -43.54 41.41
N GLY A 25 -21.72 -42.52 40.80
CA GLY A 25 -21.49 -41.15 41.12
C GLY A 25 -20.10 -40.53 40.83
N LEU A 26 -19.87 -40.05 39.61
CA LEU A 26 -19.02 -38.87 39.38
C LEU A 26 -19.40 -38.23 38.02
N SER A 27 -20.64 -37.72 37.97
CA SER A 27 -21.04 -36.73 36.97
C SER A 27 -20.60 -35.36 37.47
N GLY A 28 -19.70 -34.72 36.80
CA GLY A 28 -19.48 -33.31 37.06
C GLY A 28 -18.06 -32.76 36.95
N TRP A 29 -17.29 -33.14 35.95
CA TRP A 29 -16.01 -32.44 35.74
C TRP A 29 -15.55 -32.59 34.29
N TRP A 30 -16.27 -32.02 33.34
CA TRP A 30 -15.74 -31.77 31.98
C TRP A 30 -16.72 -30.86 31.24
N ASN A 31 -16.78 -29.58 31.61
CA ASN A 31 -17.23 -28.51 30.77
C ASN A 31 -16.77 -27.14 31.36
N ARG A 32 -15.48 -27.01 31.63
CA ARG A 32 -14.89 -25.68 31.57
C ARG A 32 -14.50 -25.43 30.11
N ALA A 33 -15.46 -24.92 29.37
CA ALA A 33 -15.14 -24.17 28.14
C ALA A 33 -14.04 -23.19 28.53
N LEU A 34 -12.88 -23.33 27.92
CA LEU A 34 -11.85 -22.30 27.86
C LEU A 34 -12.52 -21.10 27.20
N VAL A 35 -13.22 -20.30 27.97
CA VAL A 35 -13.49 -18.91 27.59
C VAL A 35 -12.11 -18.29 27.49
N GLY A 36 -11.58 -18.25 26.28
CA GLY A 36 -10.37 -17.51 25.99
C GLY A 36 -10.58 -16.12 26.59
N GLN A 37 -9.78 -15.76 27.57
CA GLN A 37 -9.76 -14.40 28.08
C GLN A 37 -9.45 -13.53 26.87
N ALA A 38 -10.45 -12.80 26.39
CA ALA A 38 -10.26 -11.75 25.41
C ALA A 38 -9.18 -10.84 26.02
N GLN A 39 -8.02 -10.80 25.39
CA GLN A 39 -6.99 -9.84 25.79
C GLN A 39 -7.66 -8.46 25.80
N PRO A 40 -7.43 -7.65 26.85
CA PRO A 40 -7.99 -6.31 26.88
C PRO A 40 -7.59 -5.61 25.60
N PRO A 41 -8.49 -4.86 24.95
CA PRO A 41 -8.18 -4.17 23.70
C PRO A 41 -6.94 -3.33 23.95
N ILE A 42 -5.90 -3.54 23.13
CA ILE A 42 -4.68 -2.72 23.18
C ILE A 42 -5.15 -1.29 22.91
N ALA A 43 -4.96 -0.40 23.88
CA ALA A 43 -5.27 1.01 23.70
C ALA A 43 -4.44 1.54 22.52
N LEU A 44 -5.12 1.99 21.48
CA LEU A 44 -4.46 2.61 20.33
C LEU A 44 -4.03 4.02 20.76
N PRO A 45 -2.84 4.48 20.34
CA PRO A 45 -2.35 5.81 20.69
C PRO A 45 -3.19 6.89 20.01
N ASP A 46 -3.18 8.07 20.60
CA ASP A 46 -3.78 9.26 20.01
C ASP A 46 -3.18 9.55 18.63
N PRO A 47 -3.96 10.17 17.73
CA PRO A 47 -3.45 10.61 16.45
C PRO A 47 -2.35 11.67 16.64
N PRO A 48 -1.48 11.88 15.62
CA PRO A 48 -0.49 12.96 15.68
C PRO A 48 -1.16 14.27 16.07
N PRO A 49 -0.53 15.07 16.92
CA PRO A 49 -1.03 16.41 17.26
C PRO A 49 -1.08 17.30 16.02
N ASP A 50 -1.60 18.51 16.16
CA ASP A 50 -1.62 19.55 15.12
C ASP A 50 -2.31 19.12 13.81
N ARG A 51 -3.49 18.50 13.93
CA ARG A 51 -4.31 18.18 12.76
C ARG A 51 -4.53 19.43 11.90
N GLY A 52 -4.20 19.31 10.61
CA GLY A 52 -4.45 20.33 9.61
C GLY A 52 -5.95 20.49 9.28
N ALA A 53 -6.25 21.36 8.31
CA ALA A 53 -7.59 21.49 7.74
C ALA A 53 -8.07 20.20 7.08
N LEU A 54 -7.12 19.42 6.56
CA LEU A 54 -7.32 18.11 5.97
C LEU A 54 -6.22 17.17 6.47
N ARG A 55 -6.62 16.00 6.94
CA ARG A 55 -5.70 14.91 7.33
C ARG A 55 -5.85 13.74 6.38
N ILE A 56 -4.76 13.37 5.72
CA ILE A 56 -4.67 12.20 4.85
C ILE A 56 -3.79 11.15 5.54
N ILE A 57 -4.19 9.88 5.49
CA ILE A 57 -3.29 8.78 5.85
C ILE A 57 -2.87 8.06 4.58
N ALA A 58 -1.55 7.95 4.38
CA ALA A 58 -0.94 7.28 3.24
C ALA A 58 -0.38 5.91 3.66
N ILE A 59 -0.78 4.88 2.92
CA ILE A 59 -0.31 3.50 3.02
C ILE A 59 0.18 3.03 1.66
N SER A 60 1.06 2.04 1.59
CA SER A 60 1.57 1.50 0.33
C SER A 60 2.13 0.09 0.50
N ASP A 61 2.23 -0.64 -0.61
CA ASP A 61 2.96 -1.92 -0.68
C ASP A 61 2.48 -2.88 0.41
N LEU A 62 1.20 -3.22 0.34
CA LEU A 62 0.49 -4.01 1.36
C LEU A 62 0.68 -5.51 1.18
N ASN A 63 1.02 -5.95 -0.04
CA ASN A 63 1.12 -7.34 -0.44
C ASN A 63 2.25 -8.10 0.24
N ASN A 64 2.10 -9.43 0.27
CA ASN A 64 3.13 -10.38 0.69
C ASN A 64 3.72 -11.13 -0.53
N GLY A 65 3.90 -12.45 -0.43
CA GLY A 65 4.39 -13.28 -1.52
C GLY A 65 3.37 -13.44 -2.65
N TYR A 66 3.87 -13.73 -3.86
CA TYR A 66 3.04 -13.85 -5.06
C TYR A 66 1.88 -14.83 -4.90
N GLY A 67 0.66 -14.36 -5.14
CA GLY A 67 -0.56 -15.14 -5.04
C GLY A 67 -1.14 -15.29 -3.64
N GLU A 68 -0.49 -14.74 -2.62
CA GLU A 68 -1.00 -14.75 -1.25
C GLU A 68 -2.22 -13.82 -1.09
N THR A 69 -3.12 -14.21 -0.19
CA THR A 69 -4.38 -13.52 0.08
C THR A 69 -4.43 -12.89 1.46
N ASP A 70 -3.45 -13.21 2.30
CA ASP A 70 -3.36 -12.75 3.68
C ASP A 70 -2.39 -11.58 3.81
N TYR A 71 -2.63 -10.77 4.82
CA TYR A 71 -1.86 -9.57 5.10
C TYR A 71 -1.10 -9.69 6.41
N ARG A 72 0.03 -9.00 6.49
CA ARG A 72 0.86 -8.95 7.70
C ARG A 72 0.16 -8.23 8.84
N THR A 73 0.62 -8.49 10.05
CA THR A 73 0.15 -7.82 11.27
C THR A 73 0.23 -6.31 11.17
N GLU A 74 1.26 -5.77 10.49
CA GLU A 74 1.45 -4.34 10.31
C GLU A 74 0.35 -3.70 9.45
N VAL A 75 -0.19 -4.43 8.45
CA VAL A 75 -1.34 -3.97 7.68
C VAL A 75 -2.58 -3.88 8.58
N HIS A 76 -2.87 -4.92 9.35
CA HIS A 76 -4.01 -4.92 10.28
C HIS A 76 -3.87 -3.82 11.34
N GLN A 77 -2.66 -3.60 11.86
CA GLN A 77 -2.38 -2.51 12.80
C GLN A 77 -2.62 -1.13 12.16
N ALA A 78 -2.16 -0.94 10.91
CA ALA A 78 -2.41 0.31 10.16
C ALA A 78 -3.91 0.57 9.98
N ILE A 79 -4.68 -0.45 9.60
CA ILE A 79 -6.14 -0.33 9.44
C ILE A 79 -6.84 -0.01 10.77
N ALA A 80 -6.40 -0.60 11.87
CA ALA A 80 -6.90 -0.27 13.21
C ALA A 80 -6.63 1.21 13.57
N LEU A 81 -5.41 1.71 13.30
CA LEU A 81 -5.05 3.12 13.49
C LEU A 81 -5.86 4.06 12.60
N ILE A 82 -6.03 3.73 11.32
CA ILE A 82 -6.85 4.51 10.39
C ILE A 82 -8.28 4.67 10.93
N ARG A 83 -8.89 3.58 11.38
CA ARG A 83 -10.24 3.61 11.96
C ARG A 83 -10.32 4.40 13.27
N HIS A 84 -9.27 4.36 14.06
CA HIS A 84 -9.18 5.10 15.33
C HIS A 84 -8.92 6.59 15.11
N TRP A 85 -8.01 6.94 14.20
CA TRP A 85 -7.60 8.32 13.94
C TRP A 85 -8.55 9.09 13.04
N GLN A 86 -9.46 8.42 12.33
CA GLN A 86 -10.50 9.04 11.52
C GLN A 86 -9.97 10.15 10.59
N PRO A 87 -9.10 9.83 9.60
CA PRO A 87 -8.65 10.80 8.61
C PRO A 87 -9.78 11.23 7.68
N ASP A 88 -9.59 12.33 6.98
CA ASP A 88 -10.51 12.81 5.96
C ASP A 88 -10.38 12.06 4.63
N LEU A 89 -9.24 11.38 4.42
CA LEU A 89 -8.94 10.58 3.24
C LEU A 89 -7.86 9.54 3.57
N VAL A 90 -8.00 8.34 3.06
CA VAL A 90 -6.91 7.37 2.97
C VAL A 90 -6.43 7.32 1.52
N ILE A 91 -5.12 7.35 1.31
CA ILE A 91 -4.50 7.11 0.00
C ILE A 91 -3.62 5.87 0.04
N CYS A 92 -3.68 5.06 -1.04
CA CYS A 92 -2.81 3.89 -1.21
C CYS A 92 -1.87 4.08 -2.41
N GLY A 93 -0.57 3.99 -2.15
CA GLY A 93 0.50 4.13 -3.16
C GLY A 93 0.71 2.92 -4.05
N GLY A 94 -0.24 1.97 -4.09
CA GLY A 94 -0.18 0.77 -4.92
C GLY A 94 0.34 -0.47 -4.20
N ASP A 95 0.46 -1.57 -4.96
CA ASP A 95 0.82 -2.91 -4.50
C ASP A 95 -0.10 -3.39 -3.37
N MET A 96 -1.41 -3.32 -3.66
CA MET A 96 -2.49 -3.75 -2.77
C MET A 96 -2.60 -5.27 -2.71
N VAL A 97 -2.37 -5.96 -3.83
CA VAL A 97 -2.43 -7.41 -3.98
C VAL A 97 -1.13 -7.99 -4.54
N ALA A 98 -0.96 -9.30 -4.47
CA ALA A 98 0.30 -10.01 -4.75
C ALA A 98 0.36 -10.64 -6.15
N GLY A 99 0.00 -9.89 -7.17
CA GLY A 99 0.11 -10.31 -8.57
C GLY A 99 1.51 -10.16 -9.17
N GLN A 100 1.58 -9.86 -10.48
CA GLN A 100 2.82 -9.74 -11.29
C GLN A 100 3.61 -11.06 -11.42
N LYS A 101 2.91 -12.18 -11.40
CA LYS A 101 3.50 -13.50 -11.62
C LYS A 101 2.76 -14.20 -12.76
N LEU A 102 3.50 -14.53 -13.82
CA LEU A 102 2.93 -15.33 -14.92
C LEU A 102 2.46 -16.70 -14.39
N GLY A 103 1.32 -17.15 -14.90
CA GLY A 103 0.71 -18.41 -14.49
C GLY A 103 -0.30 -18.32 -13.35
N LEU A 104 -0.46 -17.16 -12.72
CA LEU A 104 -1.59 -16.92 -11.82
C LEU A 104 -2.92 -16.93 -12.62
N THR A 105 -3.91 -17.62 -12.08
CA THR A 105 -5.23 -17.77 -12.70
C THR A 105 -6.18 -16.62 -12.33
N PRO A 106 -7.23 -16.37 -13.12
CA PRO A 106 -8.26 -15.40 -12.76
C PRO A 106 -8.89 -15.64 -11.38
N ALA A 107 -9.06 -16.92 -10.99
CA ALA A 107 -9.58 -17.27 -9.67
C ALA A 107 -8.64 -16.87 -8.53
N GLN A 108 -7.32 -16.99 -8.72
CA GLN A 108 -6.33 -16.53 -7.75
C GLN A 108 -6.35 -15.00 -7.61
N PHE A 109 -6.49 -14.27 -8.72
CA PHE A 109 -6.66 -12.80 -8.66
C PHE A 109 -7.93 -12.40 -7.92
N GLN A 110 -9.04 -13.09 -8.18
CA GLN A 110 -10.29 -12.86 -7.45
C GLN A 110 -10.12 -13.12 -5.95
N ALA A 111 -9.42 -14.19 -5.56
CA ALA A 111 -9.14 -14.50 -4.17
C ALA A 111 -8.24 -13.44 -3.50
N MET A 112 -7.21 -12.92 -4.19
CA MET A 112 -6.35 -11.84 -3.69
C MET A 112 -7.15 -10.56 -3.46
N TRP A 113 -7.98 -10.13 -4.42
CA TRP A 113 -8.82 -8.95 -4.26
C TRP A 113 -9.88 -9.13 -3.15
N ALA A 114 -10.44 -10.32 -2.99
CA ALA A 114 -11.31 -10.63 -1.86
C ALA A 114 -10.57 -10.59 -0.51
N GLY A 115 -9.30 -10.97 -0.48
CA GLY A 115 -8.42 -10.81 0.68
C GLY A 115 -8.20 -9.33 1.03
N PHE A 116 -7.87 -8.51 0.03
CA PHE A 116 -7.73 -7.06 0.17
C PHE A 116 -9.04 -6.41 0.67
N ASP A 117 -10.15 -6.79 0.10
CA ASP A 117 -11.46 -6.29 0.51
C ASP A 117 -11.69 -6.51 2.01
N ARG A 118 -11.54 -7.76 2.46
CA ARG A 118 -11.75 -8.12 3.88
C ARG A 118 -10.78 -7.44 4.84
N ALA A 119 -9.50 -7.38 4.47
CA ALA A 119 -8.45 -6.93 5.38
C ALA A 119 -8.28 -5.41 5.40
N VAL A 120 -8.56 -4.72 4.30
CA VAL A 120 -8.21 -3.31 4.09
C VAL A 120 -9.42 -2.46 3.72
N PHE A 121 -10.05 -2.74 2.57
CA PHE A 121 -11.02 -1.82 1.99
C PHE A 121 -12.33 -1.77 2.78
N GLN A 122 -12.91 -2.92 3.08
CA GLN A 122 -14.18 -3.02 3.81
C GLN A 122 -14.11 -2.38 5.21
N PRO A 123 -13.06 -2.58 6.04
CA PRO A 123 -12.93 -1.88 7.31
C PRO A 123 -12.85 -0.35 7.19
N ILE A 124 -12.20 0.18 6.14
CA ILE A 124 -12.13 1.63 5.86
C ILE A 124 -13.52 2.13 5.45
N GLN A 125 -14.22 1.40 4.58
CA GLN A 125 -15.58 1.74 4.14
C GLN A 125 -16.58 1.75 5.28
N GLN A 126 -16.52 0.77 6.18
CA GLN A 126 -17.38 0.70 7.37
C GLN A 126 -17.15 1.88 8.33
N ALA A 127 -15.94 2.44 8.35
CA ALA A 127 -15.61 3.65 9.09
C ALA A 127 -16.09 4.95 8.39
N GLY A 128 -16.64 4.86 7.18
CA GLY A 128 -17.10 6.01 6.41
C GLY A 128 -15.98 6.85 5.78
N ILE A 129 -14.76 6.35 5.74
CA ILE A 129 -13.56 7.10 5.32
C ILE A 129 -13.40 6.99 3.79
N PRO A 130 -13.25 8.11 3.06
CA PRO A 130 -12.92 8.10 1.64
C PRO A 130 -11.58 7.40 1.35
N PHE A 131 -11.49 6.70 0.21
CA PHE A 131 -10.30 5.95 -0.19
C PHE A 131 -9.91 6.27 -1.63
N ALA A 132 -8.68 6.74 -1.85
CA ALA A 132 -8.08 6.91 -3.17
C ALA A 132 -6.83 6.03 -3.29
N PHE A 133 -6.44 5.67 -4.52
CA PHE A 133 -5.32 4.77 -4.75
C PHE A 133 -4.67 5.01 -6.10
N THR A 134 -3.47 4.48 -6.28
CA THR A 134 -2.88 4.19 -7.58
C THR A 134 -2.58 2.70 -7.67
N PHE A 135 -2.37 2.19 -8.88
CA PHE A 135 -1.90 0.82 -9.03
C PHE A 135 -0.38 0.74 -8.88
N GLY A 136 0.06 -0.31 -8.18
CA GLY A 136 1.44 -0.75 -8.21
C GLY A 136 1.69 -1.82 -9.28
N ASN A 137 2.95 -2.26 -9.37
CA ASN A 137 3.33 -3.25 -10.36
C ASN A 137 2.74 -4.65 -10.05
N HIS A 138 2.47 -4.94 -8.78
CA HIS A 138 1.83 -6.19 -8.39
C HIS A 138 0.31 -6.19 -8.57
N ASP A 139 -0.33 -5.02 -8.64
CA ASP A 139 -1.77 -4.92 -8.88
C ASP A 139 -2.12 -5.01 -10.36
N ALA A 140 -1.41 -4.21 -11.17
CA ALA A 140 -1.80 -3.96 -12.56
C ALA A 140 -0.66 -3.35 -13.39
N SER A 141 0.50 -3.99 -13.43
CA SER A 141 1.68 -3.50 -14.15
C SER A 141 1.35 -3.03 -15.57
N ASN A 142 1.82 -1.85 -15.94
CA ASN A 142 1.65 -1.30 -17.28
C ASN A 142 2.75 -1.72 -18.27
N ILE A 143 3.61 -2.67 -17.89
CA ILE A 143 4.64 -3.22 -18.79
C ILE A 143 3.99 -3.86 -19.99
N ARG A 144 4.49 -3.47 -21.19
CA ARG A 144 4.01 -3.97 -22.49
C ARG A 144 5.02 -4.93 -23.13
N LEU A 145 4.50 -5.89 -23.87
CA LEU A 145 5.25 -6.75 -24.75
C LEU A 145 5.57 -6.02 -26.08
N ALA A 146 6.34 -6.64 -26.95
CA ALA A 146 6.73 -6.08 -28.25
C ALA A 146 5.51 -5.77 -29.16
N ASP A 147 4.44 -6.56 -29.04
CA ASP A 147 3.17 -6.36 -29.75
C ASP A 147 2.27 -5.28 -29.10
N ARG A 148 2.78 -4.56 -28.10
CA ARG A 148 2.10 -3.52 -27.32
C ARG A 148 0.99 -4.01 -26.39
N THR A 149 0.73 -5.30 -26.29
CA THR A 149 -0.17 -5.86 -25.28
C THR A 149 0.44 -5.78 -23.88
N PHE A 150 -0.39 -5.77 -22.85
CA PHE A 150 0.11 -5.76 -21.48
C PHE A 150 0.65 -7.14 -21.10
N LYS A 151 1.88 -7.18 -20.60
CA LYS A 151 2.52 -8.43 -20.13
C LYS A 151 1.69 -9.13 -19.03
N TYR A 152 1.03 -8.35 -18.20
CA TYR A 152 0.21 -8.79 -17.07
C TYR A 152 -1.26 -8.40 -17.29
N ALA A 153 -1.82 -8.76 -18.46
CA ALA A 153 -3.18 -8.38 -18.86
C ALA A 153 -4.26 -8.93 -17.91
N ILE A 154 -4.05 -10.14 -17.36
CA ILE A 154 -4.97 -10.78 -16.42
C ILE A 154 -5.06 -9.99 -15.12
N ASP A 155 -3.91 -9.55 -14.58
CA ASP A 155 -3.82 -8.71 -13.38
C ASP A 155 -4.62 -7.41 -13.59
N ARG A 156 -4.35 -6.71 -14.70
CA ARG A 156 -5.04 -5.46 -15.05
C ARG A 156 -6.54 -5.64 -15.21
N ALA A 157 -6.98 -6.72 -15.86
CA ALA A 157 -8.40 -7.03 -16.03
C ALA A 157 -9.09 -7.29 -14.68
N ALA A 158 -8.45 -8.03 -13.78
CA ALA A 158 -8.97 -8.32 -12.45
C ALA A 158 -9.06 -7.04 -11.61
N ALA A 159 -8.00 -6.22 -11.61
CA ALA A 159 -7.94 -4.93 -10.93
C ALA A 159 -9.01 -3.96 -11.43
N ASN A 160 -9.16 -3.85 -12.76
CA ASN A 160 -10.19 -3.01 -13.36
C ASN A 160 -11.59 -3.44 -12.91
N ARG A 161 -11.90 -4.74 -12.98
CA ARG A 161 -13.20 -5.26 -12.56
C ARG A 161 -13.48 -4.94 -11.10
N TYR A 162 -12.54 -5.28 -10.22
CA TYR A 162 -12.71 -5.05 -8.79
C TYR A 162 -13.03 -3.58 -8.50
N TRP A 163 -12.26 -2.64 -9.04
CA TRP A 163 -12.46 -1.23 -8.74
C TRP A 163 -13.67 -0.60 -9.45
N GLN A 164 -14.06 -1.09 -10.63
CA GLN A 164 -15.32 -0.67 -11.26
C GLN A 164 -16.53 -1.09 -10.40
N ASP A 165 -16.50 -2.31 -9.86
CA ASP A 165 -17.57 -2.83 -8.99
C ASP A 165 -17.66 -2.08 -7.65
N HIS A 166 -16.54 -1.54 -7.16
CA HIS A 166 -16.45 -0.83 -5.88
C HIS A 166 -16.40 0.69 -6.00
N ARG A 167 -16.48 1.26 -7.21
CA ARG A 167 -16.32 2.71 -7.46
C ARG A 167 -17.20 3.60 -6.60
N SER A 168 -18.48 3.27 -6.45
CA SER A 168 -19.42 4.05 -5.64
C SER A 168 -19.09 4.05 -4.14
N GLN A 169 -18.34 3.08 -3.67
CA GLN A 169 -17.94 2.95 -2.27
C GLN A 169 -16.72 3.80 -1.91
N LEU A 170 -15.98 4.33 -2.89
CA LEU A 170 -14.77 5.14 -2.66
C LEU A 170 -15.04 6.48 -1.96
N ARG A 171 -16.27 6.99 -2.01
CA ARG A 171 -16.71 8.26 -1.40
C ARG A 171 -15.85 9.46 -1.81
N LEU A 172 -15.39 9.49 -3.07
CA LEU A 172 -14.52 10.52 -3.60
C LEU A 172 -15.31 11.63 -4.31
N ASN A 173 -14.83 12.85 -4.19
CA ASN A 173 -15.35 14.00 -4.93
C ASN A 173 -14.64 14.08 -6.29
N TRP A 174 -15.22 13.45 -7.29
CA TRP A 174 -14.65 13.29 -8.63
C TRP A 174 -14.55 14.61 -9.37
N VAL A 175 -13.37 14.87 -9.93
CA VAL A 175 -13.13 15.94 -10.90
C VAL A 175 -13.01 15.37 -12.30
N ASP A 176 -12.35 14.23 -12.43
CA ASP A 176 -12.21 13.48 -13.65
C ASP A 176 -12.07 11.98 -13.35
N ASP A 177 -12.89 11.16 -13.99
CA ASP A 177 -12.94 9.71 -13.77
C ASP A 177 -13.07 8.92 -15.08
N ARG A 178 -12.80 9.56 -16.22
CA ARG A 178 -13.01 8.97 -17.55
C ARG A 178 -12.17 7.71 -17.77
N ASP A 179 -10.95 7.68 -17.23
CA ASP A 179 -10.03 6.55 -17.36
C ASP A 179 -9.85 5.80 -16.02
N PHE A 180 -10.83 5.95 -15.10
CA PHE A 180 -10.84 5.21 -13.86
C PHE A 180 -10.90 3.69 -14.16
N PRO A 181 -10.15 2.85 -13.43
CA PRO A 181 -9.39 3.12 -12.21
C PRO A 181 -7.91 3.45 -12.43
N PHE A 182 -7.42 3.56 -13.67
CA PHE A 182 -5.99 3.72 -13.97
C PHE A 182 -5.53 5.17 -13.95
N PHE A 183 -6.43 6.09 -14.19
CA PHE A 183 -6.18 7.53 -14.16
C PHE A 183 -7.44 8.27 -13.76
N TYR A 184 -7.33 9.13 -12.74
CA TYR A 184 -8.45 9.93 -12.27
C TYR A 184 -7.97 11.11 -11.43
N ALA A 185 -8.85 12.09 -11.23
CA ALA A 185 -8.61 13.22 -10.35
C ALA A 185 -9.81 13.45 -9.41
N VAL A 186 -9.50 13.81 -8.17
CA VAL A 186 -10.50 14.11 -7.15
C VAL A 186 -10.15 15.38 -6.37
N ARG A 187 -11.15 15.97 -5.75
CA ARG A 187 -10.99 17.09 -4.83
C ARG A 187 -11.36 16.66 -3.41
N GLN A 188 -10.47 16.91 -2.45
CA GLN A 188 -10.76 16.69 -1.04
C GLN A 188 -10.35 17.94 -0.26
N GLY A 189 -11.35 18.73 0.17
CA GLY A 189 -11.10 20.04 0.77
C GLY A 189 -10.21 20.92 -0.10
N ASP A 190 -9.09 21.41 0.44
CA ASP A 190 -8.12 22.26 -0.26
C ASP A 190 -7.09 21.47 -1.07
N ALA A 191 -7.17 20.14 -1.11
CA ALA A 191 -6.28 19.31 -1.90
C ALA A 191 -6.95 18.83 -3.20
N PHE A 192 -6.23 18.95 -4.31
CA PHE A 192 -6.50 18.31 -5.57
C PHE A 192 -5.57 17.09 -5.67
N LEU A 193 -6.11 15.90 -5.82
CA LEU A 193 -5.36 14.67 -5.96
C LEU A 193 -5.56 14.11 -7.37
N LEU A 194 -4.45 13.92 -8.08
CA LEU A 194 -4.38 13.22 -9.37
C LEU A 194 -3.72 11.86 -9.13
N SER A 195 -4.41 10.79 -9.47
CA SER A 195 -3.85 9.45 -9.55
C SER A 195 -3.57 9.09 -11.01
N TRP A 196 -2.38 8.55 -11.28
CA TRP A 196 -1.96 8.13 -12.61
C TRP A 196 -1.34 6.74 -12.65
N ASP A 197 -1.32 6.11 -13.82
CA ASP A 197 -0.76 4.78 -14.01
C ASP A 197 0.77 4.82 -14.12
N ALA A 198 1.44 4.90 -12.98
CA ALA A 198 2.88 4.74 -12.84
C ALA A 198 3.23 3.35 -12.25
N SER A 199 2.48 2.31 -12.62
CA SER A 199 2.70 0.92 -12.19
C SER A 199 3.85 0.22 -12.92
N GLY A 200 4.54 0.92 -13.80
CA GLY A 200 5.76 0.52 -14.49
C GLY A 200 6.55 1.74 -14.93
N PRO A 201 7.71 1.54 -15.57
CA PRO A 201 8.67 2.63 -15.86
C PRO A 201 8.26 3.55 -17.02
N ALA A 202 7.10 3.33 -17.64
CA ALA A 202 6.63 4.16 -18.73
C ALA A 202 5.26 4.74 -18.41
N ILE A 203 5.12 6.05 -18.54
CA ILE A 203 3.81 6.73 -18.51
C ILE A 203 3.43 7.08 -19.94
N ASP A 204 2.19 6.79 -20.31
CA ASP A 204 1.65 7.11 -21.63
C ASP A 204 1.71 8.64 -21.86
N PRO A 205 2.25 9.12 -22.98
CA PRO A 205 2.29 10.55 -23.28
C PRO A 205 0.92 11.25 -23.26
N ALA A 206 -0.14 10.56 -23.65
CA ALA A 206 -1.50 11.09 -23.55
C ALA A 206 -1.93 11.30 -22.10
N GLN A 207 -1.52 10.40 -21.22
CA GLN A 207 -1.76 10.51 -19.78
C GLN A 207 -0.99 11.70 -19.17
N LEU A 208 0.27 11.94 -19.60
CA LEU A 208 1.04 13.10 -19.16
C LEU A 208 0.39 14.42 -19.59
N ALA A 209 -0.01 14.52 -20.87
CA ALA A 209 -0.70 15.72 -21.38
C ALA A 209 -2.00 15.99 -20.62
N ARG A 210 -2.76 14.95 -20.34
CA ARG A 210 -4.00 15.05 -19.57
C ARG A 210 -3.75 15.43 -18.10
N ALA A 211 -2.71 14.89 -17.47
CA ALA A 211 -2.31 15.25 -16.12
C ALA A 211 -2.01 16.75 -16.04
N GLU A 212 -1.24 17.31 -16.98
CA GLU A 212 -0.95 18.73 -17.05
C GLU A 212 -2.22 19.56 -17.22
N GLN A 213 -3.12 19.15 -18.14
CA GLN A 213 -4.41 19.81 -18.35
C GLN A 213 -5.24 19.86 -17.08
N LEU A 214 -5.35 18.76 -16.33
CA LEU A 214 -6.14 18.69 -15.10
C LEU A 214 -5.51 19.49 -13.96
N LEU A 215 -4.19 19.38 -13.76
CA LEU A 215 -3.45 20.12 -12.74
C LEU A 215 -3.52 21.64 -12.96
N THR A 216 -3.62 22.08 -14.22
CA THR A 216 -3.74 23.51 -14.61
C THR A 216 -5.18 23.95 -14.87
N SER A 217 -6.18 23.08 -14.71
CA SER A 217 -7.60 23.41 -14.80
C SER A 217 -8.03 24.34 -13.65
N GLU A 218 -9.25 24.87 -13.72
CA GLU A 218 -9.82 25.65 -12.62
C GLU A 218 -9.87 24.84 -11.31
N ALA A 219 -10.31 23.59 -11.36
CA ALA A 219 -10.34 22.69 -10.19
C ALA A 219 -8.93 22.46 -9.61
N GLY A 220 -7.92 22.29 -10.47
CA GLY A 220 -6.52 22.17 -10.03
C GLY A 220 -5.97 23.48 -9.47
N ARG A 221 -6.17 24.61 -10.16
CA ARG A 221 -5.65 25.92 -9.75
C ARG A 221 -6.30 26.46 -8.48
N SER A 222 -7.59 26.22 -8.27
CA SER A 222 -8.29 26.64 -7.05
C SER A 222 -7.91 25.81 -5.82
N ALA A 223 -7.23 24.68 -6.01
CA ALA A 223 -6.70 23.90 -4.90
C ALA A 223 -5.43 24.54 -4.36
N ARG A 224 -5.33 24.58 -3.03
CA ARG A 224 -4.10 25.03 -2.34
C ARG A 224 -2.95 24.07 -2.59
N HIS A 225 -3.22 22.77 -2.54
CA HIS A 225 -2.24 21.72 -2.78
C HIS A 225 -2.66 20.82 -3.93
N ARG A 226 -1.75 20.60 -4.86
CA ARG A 226 -1.87 19.62 -5.94
C ARG A 226 -0.97 18.44 -5.62
N LEU A 227 -1.59 17.30 -5.36
CA LEU A 227 -0.91 16.05 -5.03
C LEU A 227 -1.00 15.13 -6.25
N VAL A 228 0.11 14.54 -6.63
CA VAL A 228 0.14 13.47 -7.64
C VAL A 228 0.49 12.17 -6.95
N LEU A 229 -0.35 11.16 -7.16
CA LEU A 229 -0.19 9.83 -6.61
C LEU A 229 0.21 8.87 -7.73
N GLY A 230 1.37 8.25 -7.60
CA GLY A 230 1.87 7.21 -8.49
C GLY A 230 2.56 6.11 -7.68
N HIS A 231 3.02 5.06 -8.35
CA HIS A 231 3.70 3.97 -7.65
C HIS A 231 5.21 4.06 -7.79
N LEU A 232 5.74 4.10 -9.02
CA LEU A 232 7.18 4.23 -9.23
C LEU A 232 7.64 5.67 -8.93
N PRO A 233 8.72 5.83 -8.15
CA PRO A 233 9.27 7.15 -7.83
C PRO A 233 10.12 7.71 -8.98
N LEU A 234 10.54 8.98 -8.83
CA LEU A 234 11.49 9.62 -9.75
C LEU A 234 12.95 9.27 -9.44
N TYR A 235 13.27 8.98 -8.19
CA TYR A 235 14.62 8.69 -7.74
C TYR A 235 14.69 7.40 -6.93
N ALA A 236 15.82 6.71 -7.04
CA ALA A 236 16.07 5.53 -6.23
C ALA A 236 16.41 5.91 -4.78
N VAL A 237 15.80 5.19 -3.82
CA VAL A 237 16.05 5.38 -2.38
C VAL A 237 16.46 4.10 -1.65
N SER A 238 16.30 2.92 -2.27
CA SER A 238 16.70 1.63 -1.69
C SER A 238 17.71 0.88 -2.56
N PRO A 239 18.65 0.13 -1.99
CA PRO A 239 19.72 -0.57 -2.73
C PRO A 239 19.17 -1.54 -3.78
N GLU A 240 18.17 -2.34 -3.42
CA GLU A 240 17.61 -3.39 -4.28
C GLU A 240 16.81 -2.83 -5.46
N ARG A 241 16.49 -1.55 -5.42
CA ARG A 241 15.76 -0.82 -6.47
C ARG A 241 16.59 0.28 -7.12
N ASN A 242 17.90 0.30 -6.88
CA ASN A 242 18.81 1.31 -7.42
C ASN A 242 19.25 0.95 -8.86
N ALA A 243 18.28 0.84 -9.77
CA ALA A 243 18.51 0.50 -11.16
C ALA A 243 17.38 1.04 -12.08
N PRO A 244 17.64 1.20 -13.39
CA PRO A 244 16.59 1.48 -14.37
C PRO A 244 15.46 0.46 -14.30
N GLY A 245 14.21 0.92 -14.57
CA GLY A 245 13.01 0.08 -14.46
C GLY A 245 12.35 0.10 -13.09
N HIS A 246 13.03 0.60 -12.05
CA HIS A 246 12.47 0.79 -10.71
C HIS A 246 12.16 2.24 -10.38
N VAL A 247 12.40 3.14 -11.30
CA VAL A 247 12.05 4.57 -11.24
C VAL A 247 11.46 5.00 -12.58
N LEU A 248 10.73 6.10 -12.58
CA LEU A 248 10.28 6.72 -13.82
C LEU A 248 11.48 7.34 -14.56
N PRO A 249 11.59 7.14 -15.88
CA PRO A 249 12.63 7.78 -16.67
C PRO A 249 12.32 9.29 -16.84
N ASN A 250 13.31 10.01 -17.39
CA ASN A 250 13.16 11.44 -17.72
C ASN A 250 12.79 12.32 -16.52
N THR A 251 13.43 12.07 -15.38
CA THR A 251 13.20 12.77 -14.12
C THR A 251 13.14 14.30 -14.27
N ALA A 252 14.05 14.90 -15.07
CA ALA A 252 14.03 16.34 -15.30
C ALA A 252 12.75 16.84 -15.99
N ALA A 253 12.25 16.11 -16.99
CA ALA A 253 10.99 16.46 -17.67
C ALA A 253 9.78 16.32 -16.74
N MET A 254 9.79 15.31 -15.86
CA MET A 254 8.76 15.12 -14.83
C MET A 254 8.76 16.23 -13.80
N LEU A 255 9.92 16.62 -13.29
CA LEU A 255 10.04 17.75 -12.37
C LEU A 255 9.58 19.04 -13.02
N ALA A 256 9.98 19.31 -14.27
CA ALA A 256 9.52 20.48 -15.01
C ALA A 256 7.98 20.49 -15.21
N LEU A 257 7.36 19.34 -15.47
CA LEU A 257 5.89 19.21 -15.48
C LEU A 257 5.28 19.58 -14.14
N PHE A 258 5.83 19.06 -13.06
CA PHE A 258 5.33 19.30 -11.71
C PHE A 258 5.50 20.78 -11.29
N GLU A 259 6.64 21.39 -11.61
CA GLU A 259 6.92 22.80 -11.31
C GLU A 259 5.94 23.74 -12.03
N ARG A 260 5.80 23.63 -13.38
CA ARG A 260 4.89 24.49 -14.12
C ARG A 260 3.41 24.26 -13.78
N SER A 261 3.07 23.05 -13.30
CA SER A 261 1.73 22.72 -12.80
C SER A 261 1.56 23.02 -11.29
N ARG A 262 2.60 23.52 -10.64
CA ARG A 262 2.62 23.82 -9.18
C ARG A 262 2.18 22.62 -8.34
N VAL A 263 2.71 21.43 -8.64
CA VAL A 263 2.51 20.24 -7.82
C VAL A 263 3.21 20.43 -6.48
N SER A 264 2.49 20.23 -5.39
CA SER A 264 3.03 20.33 -4.03
C SER A 264 3.80 19.08 -3.63
N ALA A 265 3.29 17.90 -4.01
CA ALA A 265 3.94 16.63 -3.68
C ALA A 265 3.66 15.55 -4.75
N TYR A 266 4.70 14.75 -5.04
CA TYR A 266 4.59 13.48 -5.73
C TYR A 266 4.76 12.36 -4.68
N ILE A 267 3.71 11.55 -4.51
CA ILE A 267 3.62 10.52 -3.47
C ILE A 267 3.73 9.15 -4.14
N THR A 268 4.66 8.31 -3.66
CA THR A 268 4.99 7.03 -4.31
C THR A 268 5.25 5.90 -3.33
N GLY A 269 5.09 4.65 -3.80
CA GLY A 269 5.47 3.41 -3.12
C GLY A 269 6.74 2.78 -3.70
N HIS A 270 6.67 1.49 -4.04
CA HIS A 270 7.60 0.66 -4.79
C HIS A 270 8.97 0.41 -4.12
N HIS A 271 9.58 1.42 -3.55
CA HIS A 271 10.90 1.31 -2.94
C HIS A 271 10.86 0.75 -1.51
N HIS A 272 9.67 0.63 -0.89
CA HIS A 272 9.46 0.07 0.45
C HIS A 272 10.32 0.71 1.55
N ALA A 273 10.77 1.94 1.32
CA ALA A 273 11.62 2.71 2.23
C ALA A 273 11.06 4.14 2.35
N TYR A 274 10.51 4.47 3.51
CA TYR A 274 9.98 5.82 3.77
C TYR A 274 11.10 6.85 3.70
N PHE A 275 10.93 7.85 2.83
CA PHE A 275 11.87 8.96 2.73
C PHE A 275 11.16 10.22 2.24
N PRO A 276 11.00 11.24 3.09
CA PRO A 276 10.44 12.53 2.70
C PRO A 276 11.53 13.39 2.10
N ALA A 277 11.59 13.47 0.77
CA ALA A 277 12.55 14.29 0.05
C ALA A 277 11.90 15.57 -0.48
N ARG A 278 12.75 16.53 -0.88
CA ARG A 278 12.33 17.73 -1.61
C ARG A 278 13.32 18.03 -2.74
N GLN A 279 12.77 18.41 -3.88
CA GLN A 279 13.52 18.85 -5.05
C GLN A 279 12.89 20.16 -5.55
N GLY A 280 13.62 21.27 -5.42
CA GLY A 280 13.01 22.59 -5.67
C GLY A 280 11.83 22.85 -4.73
N SER A 281 10.68 23.21 -5.30
CA SER A 281 9.45 23.45 -4.55
C SER A 281 8.60 22.19 -4.34
N ILE A 282 9.01 21.03 -4.85
CA ILE A 282 8.21 19.80 -4.90
C ILE A 282 8.66 18.83 -3.83
N ASP A 283 7.74 18.38 -3.00
CA ASP A 283 7.99 17.25 -2.11
C ASP A 283 7.94 15.93 -2.90
N LEU A 284 8.94 15.10 -2.70
CA LEU A 284 9.00 13.73 -3.23
C LEU A 284 8.84 12.77 -2.06
N LEU A 285 7.60 12.36 -1.81
CA LEU A 285 7.27 11.52 -0.65
C LEU A 285 7.30 10.04 -1.04
N HIS A 286 8.39 9.36 -0.67
CA HIS A 286 8.49 7.91 -0.79
C HIS A 286 7.84 7.27 0.44
N LEU A 287 6.79 6.49 0.22
CA LEU A 287 6.12 5.74 1.27
C LEU A 287 6.91 4.47 1.61
N GLY A 288 6.91 4.08 2.88
CA GLY A 288 7.34 2.74 3.27
C GLY A 288 6.25 1.72 3.01
N CYS A 289 6.62 0.43 2.99
CA CYS A 289 5.65 -0.64 2.85
C CYS A 289 4.97 -0.96 4.19
N LEU A 290 3.81 -1.61 4.11
CA LEU A 290 3.16 -2.30 5.23
C LEU A 290 3.25 -3.83 5.09
N GLY A 291 3.39 -4.32 3.88
CA GLY A 291 3.48 -5.73 3.53
C GLY A 291 4.89 -6.31 3.60
N GLY A 292 5.20 -7.24 2.71
CA GLY A 292 6.51 -7.87 2.61
C GLY A 292 7.61 -6.94 2.10
N GLY A 293 8.87 -7.30 2.33
CA GLY A 293 10.02 -6.72 1.65
C GLY A 293 10.40 -5.29 2.05
N ALA A 294 10.20 -4.88 3.31
CA ALA A 294 10.75 -3.61 3.79
C ALA A 294 12.25 -3.50 3.50
N ARG A 295 12.73 -2.33 3.04
CA ARG A 295 14.10 -2.12 2.58
C ARG A 295 14.82 -1.02 3.36
N SER A 296 16.16 -1.12 3.38
CA SER A 296 17.04 -0.06 3.90
C SER A 296 17.13 1.10 2.91
N TRP A 297 17.63 2.23 3.38
CA TRP A 297 17.99 3.35 2.51
C TRP A 297 19.36 3.14 1.88
N LEU A 298 19.55 3.63 0.65
CA LEU A 298 20.85 3.67 -0.01
C LEU A 298 21.87 4.37 0.90
N GLY A 299 23.03 3.73 1.06
CA GLY A 299 24.12 4.24 1.91
C GLY A 299 23.88 4.13 3.41
N SER A 300 22.84 3.40 3.85
CA SER A 300 22.52 3.21 5.26
C SER A 300 22.51 1.74 5.65
N ASN A 301 23.03 1.43 6.84
CA ASN A 301 22.96 0.12 7.48
C ASN A 301 21.78 0.00 8.47
N ALA A 302 20.88 0.98 8.50
CA ALA A 302 19.73 0.97 9.37
C ALA A 302 18.80 -0.23 9.02
N ARG A 303 18.16 -0.80 10.03
CA ARG A 303 17.20 -1.87 9.82
C ARG A 303 15.99 -1.34 9.04
N PRO A 304 15.49 -2.08 8.05
CA PRO A 304 14.25 -1.76 7.37
C PRO A 304 13.07 -1.63 8.33
N ILE A 305 12.21 -0.67 8.06
CA ILE A 305 10.99 -0.43 8.87
C ILE A 305 9.77 -0.40 7.98
N ARG A 306 8.63 -0.81 8.54
CA ARG A 306 7.31 -0.68 7.88
C ARG A 306 6.63 0.55 8.43
N THR A 307 6.08 1.38 7.55
CA THR A 307 5.54 2.68 7.99
C THR A 307 4.18 2.99 7.39
N LEU A 308 3.38 3.68 8.22
CA LEU A 308 2.21 4.44 7.84
C LEU A 308 2.56 5.92 7.95
N THR A 309 2.10 6.74 7.01
CA THR A 309 2.39 8.19 6.98
C THR A 309 1.11 9.01 7.08
N VAL A 310 1.09 9.95 8.01
CA VAL A 310 0.05 10.99 8.11
C VAL A 310 0.54 12.23 7.35
N ILE A 311 -0.31 12.76 6.50
CA ILE A 311 -0.11 13.99 5.75
C ILE A 311 -1.16 14.99 6.22
N ASP A 312 -0.74 16.01 6.93
CA ASP A 312 -1.61 17.10 7.33
C ASP A 312 -1.46 18.30 6.38
N VAL A 313 -2.58 18.82 5.93
CA VAL A 313 -2.68 20.05 5.12
C VAL A 313 -2.99 21.20 6.05
N PRO A 314 -2.02 22.05 6.43
CA PRO A 314 -2.26 23.14 7.35
C PRO A 314 -3.13 24.24 6.75
N ARG A 315 -3.90 24.96 7.58
CA ARG A 315 -4.71 26.12 7.14
C ARG A 315 -3.83 27.33 6.79
N ASP A 316 -2.83 27.57 7.62
CA ASP A 316 -2.08 28.84 7.67
C ASP A 316 -0.63 28.70 7.21
N HIS A 317 -0.23 27.53 6.73
CA HIS A 317 1.13 27.25 6.26
C HIS A 317 1.11 26.67 4.84
N PRO A 318 2.01 27.11 3.94
CA PRO A 318 2.05 26.63 2.56
C PRO A 318 2.54 25.19 2.45
N ASP A 319 3.29 24.70 3.41
CA ASP A 319 3.90 23.37 3.39
C ASP A 319 2.99 22.31 4.02
N LEU A 320 2.97 21.13 3.39
CA LEU A 320 2.41 19.93 3.98
C LEU A 320 3.23 19.50 5.21
N ARG A 321 2.59 18.84 6.19
CA ARG A 321 3.30 18.21 7.31
C ARG A 321 3.22 16.69 7.17
N TYR A 322 4.33 16.03 7.40
CA TYR A 322 4.44 14.58 7.37
C TYR A 322 4.80 14.05 8.76
N SER A 323 3.98 13.15 9.27
CA SER A 323 4.27 12.38 10.48
C SER A 323 4.21 10.90 10.13
N SER A 324 5.35 10.22 10.15
CA SER A 324 5.40 8.80 9.81
C SER A 324 5.63 7.95 11.05
N TYR A 325 5.02 6.78 11.07
CA TYR A 325 5.08 5.85 12.20
C TYR A 325 5.55 4.49 11.71
N GLN A 326 6.62 4.00 12.32
CA GLN A 326 6.97 2.59 12.24
C GLN A 326 5.89 1.78 12.94
N LEU A 327 5.52 0.66 12.36
CA LEU A 327 4.60 -0.30 12.96
C LEU A 327 5.35 -1.49 13.55
N ASN A 328 4.80 -2.06 14.60
CA ASN A 328 5.28 -3.25 15.28
C ASN A 328 6.79 -3.20 15.68
N PRO A 329 7.17 -2.43 16.73
CA PRO A 329 6.31 -1.62 17.58
C PRO A 329 5.91 -0.28 16.94
N LEU A 330 4.84 0.34 17.47
CA LEU A 330 4.43 1.66 16.99
C LEU A 330 5.34 2.75 17.56
N LEU A 331 6.13 3.38 16.69
CA LEU A 331 7.10 4.42 17.04
C LEU A 331 7.10 5.51 15.98
N ALA A 332 7.17 6.77 16.38
CA ALA A 332 7.37 7.87 15.44
C ALA A 332 8.72 7.73 14.72
N VAL A 333 8.72 8.00 13.42
CA VAL A 333 9.94 8.05 12.61
C VAL A 333 10.44 9.48 12.60
N THR A 334 11.49 9.72 13.38
CA THR A 334 12.12 11.03 13.51
C THR A 334 13.23 11.24 12.46
N ASN A 335 13.54 12.49 12.17
CA ASN A 335 14.51 12.84 11.12
C ASN A 335 15.92 12.31 11.39
N ASP A 336 16.34 12.16 12.64
CA ASP A 336 17.63 11.58 13.03
C ASP A 336 17.78 10.11 12.65
N ARG A 337 16.68 9.40 12.43
CA ARG A 337 16.67 8.01 11.95
C ARG A 337 16.83 7.89 10.43
N LEU A 338 16.68 8.96 9.70
CA LEU A 338 16.71 9.00 8.24
C LEU A 338 18.03 9.61 7.74
N PRO A 339 18.59 9.13 6.61
CA PRO A 339 19.75 9.80 6.01
C PRO A 339 19.40 11.26 5.65
N ALA A 340 20.36 12.17 5.80
CA ALA A 340 20.17 13.57 5.39
C ALA A 340 20.04 13.71 3.87
N ARG A 341 20.69 12.79 3.12
CA ARG A 341 20.65 12.70 1.66
C ARG A 341 20.80 11.25 1.21
N ILE A 342 20.29 10.98 0.03
CA ILE A 342 20.43 9.69 -0.65
C ILE A 342 21.01 9.94 -2.04
N SER A 343 22.01 9.15 -2.45
CA SER A 343 22.60 9.20 -3.79
C SER A 343 22.34 7.86 -4.49
N GLY A 344 21.48 7.88 -5.49
CA GLY A 344 21.17 6.75 -6.34
C GLY A 344 21.81 6.86 -7.73
N PHE A 345 21.59 5.83 -8.58
CA PHE A 345 22.14 5.78 -9.95
C PHE A 345 21.66 6.95 -10.83
N ASN A 346 20.49 7.50 -10.53
CA ASN A 346 19.84 8.54 -11.35
C ASN A 346 19.82 9.92 -10.66
N GLY A 347 20.59 10.11 -9.60
CA GLY A 347 20.73 11.41 -8.98
C GLY A 347 20.74 11.38 -7.45
N GLN A 348 20.69 12.56 -6.88
CA GLN A 348 20.76 12.78 -5.46
C GLN A 348 19.46 13.41 -4.95
N LEU A 349 18.99 12.94 -3.80
CA LEU A 349 17.87 13.49 -3.06
C LEU A 349 18.31 14.03 -1.71
N MET A 350 17.85 15.21 -1.37
CA MET A 350 17.95 15.75 -0.02
C MET A 350 16.69 15.43 0.77
N ARG A 351 16.84 15.03 2.03
CA ARG A 351 15.71 14.97 2.96
C ARG A 351 15.07 16.35 3.07
N ARG A 352 13.76 16.40 3.16
CA ARG A 352 12.97 17.64 3.05
C ARG A 352 13.43 18.77 3.99
N ASP A 353 13.78 18.45 5.24
CA ASP A 353 14.28 19.41 6.24
C ASP A 353 15.72 19.88 5.98
N GLN A 354 16.45 19.16 5.12
CA GLN A 354 17.83 19.50 4.71
C GLN A 354 17.88 20.20 3.35
N ALA A 355 16.77 20.20 2.60
CA ALA A 355 16.70 20.88 1.32
C ALA A 355 16.70 22.40 1.56
N GLN A 356 17.77 23.06 1.10
CA GLN A 356 17.79 24.52 1.08
C GLN A 356 16.73 24.99 0.10
N PHE A 357 15.86 25.89 0.52
CA PHE A 357 15.02 26.63 -0.40
C PHE A 357 15.99 27.44 -1.29
N GLY A 358 16.04 27.11 -2.57
CA GLY A 358 16.74 27.96 -3.52
C GLY A 358 16.17 29.37 -3.49
N PRO A 359 16.95 30.37 -3.89
CA PRO A 359 16.52 31.76 -3.90
C PRO A 359 15.29 31.98 -4.77
#